data_e9a589ae549f5206863b14be9a8349f0
#
_entry.id   e9a589ae549f5206863b14be9a8349f0
#
_cell.length_a   1.000
_cell.length_b   1.000
_cell.length_c   1.000
_cell.angle_alpha   90.00
_cell.angle_beta   90.00
_cell.angle_gamma   90.00
#
_symmetry.space_group_name_H-M   'P 1'
#
loop_
_entity.id
_entity.type
_entity.pdbx_description
1 polymer ?
#
loop_
_entity_poly.entity_id
_entity_poly.type
_entity_poly.pdbx_seq_one_letter_code
_entity_poly.pdbx_strand_id
1 'polypeptide(L)'
;MAAYGRPSLRDLFDEAPTPHIAHPPATHHRDFYLATDGSFRESGGGLGVVIETRDGTRVTRLSVPNQSPDNNVAEYRALHLGLDVLATRTPQTARIGLLVDHDELAANVNASVLAKRDRRYKSQHPISVPEHSGNHWRGIRARLCGFEEVRAARISSDRNPAHPLANAPGQYAHVNDEAERCVRPSVSSTGEQIPPPSRSDRGASD
;
A
#
# COMPACT_ATOMS: atom_id res chain seq x y z
N MET A 1 -21.52 -1.88 22.36
CA MET A 1 -20.94 -0.53 22.32
C MET A 1 -19.95 -0.51 21.18
N ALA A 2 -20.24 0.20 20.09
CA ALA A 2 -19.31 0.37 18.99
C ALA A 2 -18.12 1.17 19.52
N ALA A 3 -16.91 0.60 19.42
CA ALA A 3 -15.70 1.34 19.68
C ALA A 3 -15.61 2.45 18.61
N TYR A 4 -15.72 3.70 19.04
CA TYR A 4 -15.43 4.86 18.20
C TYR A 4 -13.92 4.86 17.90
N GLY A 5 -13.48 3.95 17.04
CA GLY A 5 -12.14 3.90 16.51
C GLY A 5 -12.09 4.64 15.18
N ARG A 6 -10.92 5.20 14.85
CA ARG A 6 -10.64 5.73 13.52
C ARG A 6 -10.94 4.64 12.49
N PRO A 7 -11.62 4.95 11.35
CA PRO A 7 -11.86 3.97 10.29
C PRO A 7 -10.53 3.38 9.81
N SER A 8 -10.52 2.09 9.53
CA SER A 8 -9.37 1.41 8.92
C SER A 8 -9.17 1.89 7.48
N LEU A 9 -7.97 1.66 6.93
CA LEU A 9 -7.74 1.94 5.52
C LEU A 9 -8.67 1.13 4.61
N ARG A 10 -9.07 -0.06 5.03
CA ARG A 10 -10.05 -0.86 4.32
C ARG A 10 -11.41 -0.16 4.25
N ASP A 11 -11.91 0.34 5.37
CA ASP A 11 -13.21 1.01 5.41
C ASP A 11 -13.19 2.27 4.52
N LEU A 12 -12.10 3.03 4.56
CA LEU A 12 -11.89 4.20 3.71
C LEU A 12 -11.82 3.82 2.22
N PHE A 13 -11.19 2.70 1.90
CA PHE A 13 -11.07 2.21 0.52
C PHE A 13 -12.41 1.73 -0.04
N ASP A 14 -13.20 1.02 0.77
CA ASP A 14 -14.51 0.50 0.36
C ASP A 14 -15.52 1.62 0.10
N GLU A 15 -15.38 2.77 0.76
CA GLU A 15 -16.21 3.96 0.55
C GLU A 15 -15.71 4.87 -0.59
N ALA A 16 -14.45 4.74 -0.98
CA ALA A 16 -13.81 5.66 -1.91
C ALA A 16 -14.08 5.29 -3.38
N PRO A 17 -14.25 6.28 -4.29
CA PRO A 17 -14.40 6.00 -5.71
C PRO A 17 -13.11 5.40 -6.29
N THR A 18 -13.28 4.35 -7.09
CA THR A 18 -12.18 3.68 -7.80
C THR A 18 -12.24 4.04 -9.28
N PRO A 19 -11.42 4.98 -9.77
CA PRO A 19 -11.47 5.43 -11.16
C PRO A 19 -11.27 4.27 -12.14
N HIS A 20 -12.09 4.24 -13.19
CA HIS A 20 -12.01 3.30 -14.34
C HIS A 20 -12.18 1.81 -14.02
N ILE A 21 -12.59 1.46 -12.80
CA ILE A 21 -12.86 0.07 -12.44
C ILE A 21 -14.27 -0.05 -11.88
N ALA A 22 -15.18 -0.62 -12.69
CA ALA A 22 -16.52 -0.96 -12.25
C ALA A 22 -16.52 -2.31 -11.54
N HIS A 23 -16.22 -2.32 -10.24
CA HIS A 23 -16.41 -3.49 -9.40
C HIS A 23 -17.07 -3.08 -8.09
N PRO A 24 -18.03 -3.88 -7.60
CA PRO A 24 -18.59 -3.67 -6.28
C PRO A 24 -17.45 -3.77 -5.25
N PRO A 25 -17.25 -2.76 -4.40
CA PRO A 25 -16.16 -2.72 -3.43
C PRO A 25 -16.16 -3.93 -2.47
N ALA A 26 -17.36 -4.41 -2.12
CA ALA A 26 -17.56 -5.45 -1.12
C ALA A 26 -17.10 -6.87 -1.54
N THR A 27 -16.86 -7.12 -2.82
CA THR A 27 -16.60 -8.50 -3.30
C THR A 27 -15.12 -8.85 -3.43
N HIS A 28 -14.21 -7.87 -3.32
CA HIS A 28 -12.79 -8.08 -3.54
C HIS A 28 -11.95 -7.49 -2.42
N HIS A 29 -11.88 -8.19 -1.31
CA HIS A 29 -11.00 -7.80 -0.21
C HIS A 29 -9.54 -7.81 -0.65
N ARG A 30 -8.79 -6.79 -0.23
CA ARG A 30 -7.35 -6.71 -0.38
C ARG A 30 -6.68 -7.29 0.85
N ASP A 31 -5.46 -7.74 0.69
CA ASP A 31 -4.69 -8.30 1.79
C ASP A 31 -4.01 -7.18 2.60
N PHE A 32 -3.64 -6.11 1.89
CA PHE A 32 -3.05 -4.90 2.47
C PHE A 32 -3.64 -3.64 1.84
N TYR A 33 -3.59 -2.58 2.63
CA TYR A 33 -3.99 -1.23 2.22
C TYR A 33 -2.86 -0.26 2.49
N LEU A 34 -2.62 0.62 1.53
CA LEU A 34 -1.60 1.66 1.56
C LEU A 34 -2.25 3.02 1.31
N ALA A 35 -2.12 3.94 2.25
CA ALA A 35 -2.44 5.34 2.04
C ALA A 35 -1.15 6.16 1.92
N THR A 36 -1.10 7.06 0.94
CA THR A 36 0.03 7.97 0.74
C THR A 36 -0.44 9.39 0.52
N ASP A 37 0.40 10.32 0.90
CA ASP A 37 0.21 11.75 0.68
C ASP A 37 1.57 12.42 0.50
N GLY A 38 1.64 13.35 -0.42
CA GLY A 38 2.81 14.18 -0.65
C GLY A 38 2.48 15.65 -0.43
N SER A 39 3.30 16.38 0.30
CA SER A 39 3.11 17.81 0.46
C SER A 39 4.31 18.61 -0.07
N PHE A 40 3.99 19.72 -0.70
CA PHE A 40 4.96 20.71 -1.14
C PHE A 40 4.77 22.03 -0.38
N ARG A 41 5.86 22.61 0.06
CA ARG A 41 5.96 23.97 0.61
C ARG A 41 7.31 24.54 0.25
N GLU A 42 7.44 25.84 0.08
CA GLU A 42 8.73 26.50 -0.18
C GLU A 42 9.75 26.25 0.94
N SER A 43 9.28 26.15 2.18
CA SER A 43 10.11 25.82 3.36
C SER A 43 10.41 24.33 3.53
N GLY A 44 10.03 23.49 2.58
CA GLY A 44 10.09 22.04 2.67
C GLY A 44 8.74 21.40 3.00
N GLY A 45 8.42 20.33 2.30
CA GLY A 45 7.24 19.51 2.50
C GLY A 45 7.58 18.15 3.10
N GLY A 46 6.72 17.17 2.89
CA GLY A 46 6.96 15.82 3.38
C GLY A 46 6.23 14.75 2.57
N LEU A 47 6.57 13.50 2.87
CA LEU A 47 5.94 12.31 2.36
C LEU A 47 5.33 11.55 3.53
N GLY A 48 4.04 11.25 3.45
CA GLY A 48 3.29 10.45 4.41
C GLY A 48 2.95 9.08 3.86
N VAL A 49 3.14 8.04 4.66
CA VAL A 49 2.80 6.65 4.31
C VAL A 49 2.12 5.99 5.50
N VAL A 50 1.03 5.27 5.25
CA VAL A 50 0.36 4.41 6.23
C VAL A 50 0.05 3.08 5.56
N ILE A 51 0.47 1.97 6.17
CA ILE A 51 0.19 0.61 5.69
C ILE A 51 -0.56 -0.16 6.77
N GLU A 52 -1.67 -0.78 6.37
CA GLU A 52 -2.48 -1.65 7.23
C GLU A 52 -2.78 -2.97 6.52
N THR A 53 -2.95 -4.01 7.31
CA THR A 53 -3.50 -5.29 6.85
C THR A 53 -5.01 -5.19 6.65
N ARG A 54 -5.61 -6.21 6.06
CA ARG A 54 -7.06 -6.31 5.84
C ARG A 54 -7.92 -6.14 7.10
N ASP A 55 -7.42 -6.57 8.25
CA ASP A 55 -8.12 -6.48 9.53
C ASP A 55 -7.89 -5.14 10.26
N GLY A 56 -7.21 -4.19 9.60
CA GLY A 56 -6.89 -2.87 10.15
C GLY A 56 -5.67 -2.87 11.08
N THR A 57 -4.93 -3.98 11.17
CA THR A 57 -3.68 -3.99 11.93
C THR A 57 -2.63 -3.15 11.20
N ARG A 58 -2.04 -2.19 11.91
CA ARG A 58 -1.00 -1.33 11.36
C ARG A 58 0.29 -2.10 11.12
N VAL A 59 0.80 -2.03 9.90
CA VAL A 59 2.10 -2.58 9.50
C VAL A 59 3.21 -1.55 9.73
N THR A 60 3.03 -0.34 9.21
CA THR A 60 3.97 0.77 9.42
C THR A 60 3.33 2.13 9.15
N ARG A 61 3.98 3.18 9.67
CA ARG A 61 3.76 4.58 9.28
C ARG A 61 5.11 5.21 8.98
N LEU A 62 5.13 6.14 8.03
CA LEU A 62 6.32 6.95 7.76
C LEU A 62 5.93 8.42 7.58
N SER A 63 6.79 9.27 8.07
CA SER A 63 6.70 10.71 7.90
C SER A 63 8.10 11.24 7.58
N VAL A 64 8.36 11.49 6.29
CA VAL A 64 9.70 11.78 5.80
C VAL A 64 9.75 13.20 5.25
N PRO A 65 10.66 14.07 5.71
CA PRO A 65 10.87 15.38 5.11
C PRO A 65 11.23 15.22 3.62
N ASN A 66 10.69 16.09 2.79
CA ASN A 66 10.92 16.05 1.35
C ASN A 66 10.99 17.44 0.75
N GLN A 67 11.87 17.60 -0.24
CA GLN A 67 11.91 18.77 -1.12
C GLN A 67 11.53 18.34 -2.53
N SER A 68 10.34 18.67 -2.92
CA SER A 68 9.83 18.45 -4.28
C SER A 68 9.73 19.80 -5.01
N PRO A 69 9.80 19.83 -6.34
CA PRO A 69 9.58 21.07 -7.09
C PRO A 69 8.12 21.55 -7.03
N ASP A 70 7.17 20.64 -6.86
CA ASP A 70 5.75 20.92 -6.76
C ASP A 70 5.00 19.79 -6.01
N ASN A 71 3.69 19.97 -5.80
CA ASN A 71 2.86 19.02 -5.08
C ASN A 71 2.64 17.72 -5.87
N ASN A 72 2.52 17.78 -7.19
CA ASN A 72 2.32 16.58 -8.00
C ASN A 72 3.52 15.63 -7.88
N VAL A 73 4.74 16.19 -7.94
CA VAL A 73 5.97 15.38 -7.74
C VAL A 73 6.02 14.80 -6.34
N ALA A 74 5.58 15.54 -5.31
CA ALA A 74 5.52 15.04 -3.94
C ALA A 74 4.58 13.82 -3.83
N GLU A 75 3.41 13.87 -4.47
CA GLU A 75 2.45 12.75 -4.51
C GLU A 75 3.04 11.49 -5.16
N TYR A 76 3.69 11.64 -6.32
CA TYR A 76 4.34 10.51 -7.00
C TYR A 76 5.50 9.94 -6.18
N ARG A 77 6.25 10.78 -5.45
CA ARG A 77 7.31 10.34 -4.54
C ARG A 77 6.74 9.57 -3.35
N ALA A 78 5.66 10.07 -2.76
CA ALA A 78 5.00 9.42 -1.63
C ALA A 78 4.49 8.03 -2.00
N LEU A 79 3.82 7.90 -3.15
CA LEU A 79 3.36 6.59 -3.64
C LEU A 79 4.53 5.65 -3.95
N HIS A 80 5.61 6.14 -4.59
CA HIS A 80 6.80 5.34 -4.85
C HIS A 80 7.42 4.81 -3.56
N LEU A 81 7.63 5.68 -2.56
CA LEU A 81 8.13 5.30 -1.24
C LEU A 81 7.23 4.26 -0.57
N GLY A 82 5.91 4.50 -0.55
CA GLY A 82 4.95 3.59 0.06
C GLY A 82 4.95 2.20 -0.58
N LEU A 83 5.04 2.13 -1.90
CA LEU A 83 5.13 0.86 -2.64
C LEU A 83 6.48 0.15 -2.42
N ASP A 84 7.59 0.88 -2.29
CA ASP A 84 8.88 0.30 -1.96
C ASP A 84 8.85 -0.35 -0.57
N VAL A 85 8.33 0.35 0.42
CA VAL A 85 8.18 -0.19 1.77
C VAL A 85 7.24 -1.39 1.79
N LEU A 86 6.10 -1.30 1.11
CA LEU A 86 5.14 -2.40 1.03
C LEU A 86 5.76 -3.64 0.39
N ALA A 87 6.51 -3.50 -0.70
CA ALA A 87 7.15 -4.60 -1.40
C ALA A 87 8.19 -5.35 -0.54
N THR A 88 8.80 -4.68 0.45
CA THR A 88 9.75 -5.33 1.37
C THR A 88 9.05 -6.10 2.50
N ARG A 89 7.74 -5.89 2.69
CA ARG A 89 6.99 -6.39 3.85
C ARG A 89 5.90 -7.37 3.52
N THR A 90 5.57 -7.49 2.24
CA THR A 90 4.44 -8.31 1.78
C THR A 90 4.88 -9.32 0.73
N PRO A 91 4.19 -10.47 0.63
CA PRO A 91 4.45 -11.42 -0.44
C PRO A 91 4.02 -10.84 -1.80
N GLN A 92 4.66 -11.29 -2.88
CA GLN A 92 4.32 -10.89 -4.25
C GLN A 92 2.90 -11.32 -4.67
N THR A 93 2.34 -12.33 -4.02
CA THR A 93 0.96 -12.79 -4.21
C THR A 93 -0.06 -11.88 -3.52
N ALA A 94 0.37 -10.81 -2.86
CA ALA A 94 -0.53 -9.91 -2.15
C ALA A 94 -1.40 -9.08 -3.10
N ARG A 95 -2.64 -8.87 -2.68
CA ARG A 95 -3.61 -7.96 -3.32
C ARG A 95 -3.66 -6.67 -2.53
N ILE A 96 -3.48 -5.55 -3.22
CA ILE A 96 -3.23 -4.24 -2.62
C ILE A 96 -4.35 -3.25 -2.96
N GLY A 97 -4.85 -2.55 -1.95
CA GLY A 97 -5.67 -1.37 -2.09
C GLY A 97 -4.82 -0.11 -1.84
N LEU A 98 -4.83 0.83 -2.79
CA LEU A 98 -4.12 2.10 -2.68
C LEU A 98 -5.12 3.23 -2.45
N LEU A 99 -4.82 4.12 -1.51
CA LEU A 99 -5.56 5.34 -1.22
C LEU A 99 -4.65 6.53 -1.50
N VAL A 100 -5.02 7.35 -2.46
CA VAL A 100 -4.32 8.59 -2.82
C VAL A 100 -5.34 9.72 -2.95
N ASP A 101 -4.93 10.96 -2.70
CA ASP A 101 -5.83 12.10 -2.84
C ASP A 101 -5.70 12.84 -4.19
N HIS A 102 -4.87 12.31 -5.08
CA HIS A 102 -4.62 12.84 -6.41
C HIS A 102 -5.35 12.01 -7.48
N ASP A 103 -6.36 12.62 -8.12
CA ASP A 103 -7.24 11.96 -9.11
C ASP A 103 -6.48 11.31 -10.26
N GLU A 104 -5.57 12.07 -10.87
CA GLU A 104 -4.79 11.60 -12.03
C GLU A 104 -3.84 10.46 -11.66
N LEU A 105 -3.24 10.50 -10.46
CA LEU A 105 -2.39 9.43 -9.98
C LEU A 105 -3.17 8.13 -9.80
N ALA A 106 -4.35 8.17 -9.17
CA ALA A 106 -5.23 7.02 -9.03
C ALA A 106 -5.64 6.45 -10.40
N ALA A 107 -6.01 7.31 -11.34
CA ALA A 107 -6.38 6.93 -12.70
C ALA A 107 -5.20 6.28 -13.46
N ASN A 108 -4.01 6.87 -13.38
CA ASN A 108 -2.79 6.35 -14.01
C ASN A 108 -2.40 4.98 -13.47
N VAL A 109 -2.48 4.78 -12.15
CA VAL A 109 -2.24 3.46 -11.53
C VAL A 109 -3.21 2.42 -12.08
N ASN A 110 -4.52 2.70 -12.03
CA ASN A 110 -5.54 1.78 -12.50
C ASN A 110 -5.41 1.48 -14.00
N ALA A 111 -5.16 2.49 -14.83
CA ALA A 111 -4.93 2.31 -16.27
C ALA A 111 -3.70 1.41 -16.53
N SER A 112 -2.60 1.62 -15.79
CA SER A 112 -1.39 0.80 -15.90
C SER A 112 -1.62 -0.66 -15.51
N VAL A 113 -2.37 -0.91 -14.43
CA VAL A 113 -2.70 -2.26 -13.95
C VAL A 113 -3.62 -2.98 -14.95
N LEU A 114 -4.64 -2.31 -15.47
CA LEU A 114 -5.56 -2.88 -16.45
C LEU A 114 -4.86 -3.22 -17.76
N ALA A 115 -3.99 -2.34 -18.27
CA ALA A 115 -3.22 -2.58 -19.49
C ALA A 115 -2.27 -3.79 -19.36
N LYS A 116 -1.79 -4.09 -18.13
CA LYS A 116 -0.99 -5.29 -17.87
C LYS A 116 -1.85 -6.56 -17.89
N ARG A 117 -3.06 -6.52 -17.32
CA ARG A 117 -3.94 -7.69 -17.22
C ARG A 117 -4.57 -8.09 -18.56
N ASP A 118 -4.93 -7.09 -19.34
CA ASP A 118 -5.51 -7.30 -20.66
C ASP A 118 -4.77 -6.48 -21.72
N ARG A 119 -4.03 -7.15 -22.58
CA ARG A 119 -3.31 -6.52 -23.69
C ARG A 119 -4.24 -5.85 -24.72
N ARG A 120 -5.53 -6.18 -24.70
CA ARG A 120 -6.56 -5.55 -25.54
C ARG A 120 -7.17 -4.31 -24.90
N TYR A 121 -6.93 -4.12 -23.60
CA TYR A 121 -7.43 -2.96 -22.89
C TYR A 121 -6.83 -1.68 -23.46
N LYS A 122 -7.69 -0.87 -24.02
CA LYS A 122 -7.35 0.50 -24.43
C LYS A 122 -7.93 1.44 -23.39
N SER A 123 -7.08 2.03 -22.58
CA SER A 123 -7.52 3.05 -21.63
C SER A 123 -8.14 4.21 -22.40
N GLN A 124 -9.33 4.62 -21.98
CA GLN A 124 -9.92 5.89 -22.43
C GLN A 124 -9.21 7.10 -21.80
N HIS A 125 -8.48 6.86 -20.72
CA HIS A 125 -7.68 7.86 -20.05
C HIS A 125 -6.20 7.63 -20.42
N PRO A 126 -5.59 8.53 -21.20
CA PRO A 126 -4.16 8.45 -21.50
C PRO A 126 -3.37 8.66 -20.20
N ILE A 127 -2.35 7.83 -19.97
CA ILE A 127 -1.46 8.02 -18.83
C ILE A 127 -0.66 9.30 -19.05
N SER A 128 -0.92 10.30 -18.24
CA SER A 128 -0.21 11.57 -18.19
C SER A 128 0.59 11.65 -16.90
N VAL A 129 1.89 11.89 -17.00
CA VAL A 129 2.79 11.93 -15.86
C VAL A 129 3.36 13.35 -15.76
N PRO A 130 3.27 14.01 -14.60
CA PRO A 130 3.82 15.33 -14.40
C PRO A 130 5.30 15.40 -14.75
N GLU A 131 5.75 16.57 -15.22
CA GLU A 131 7.16 16.83 -15.43
C GLU A 131 7.93 16.54 -14.12
N HIS A 132 9.14 16.03 -14.24
CA HIS A 132 9.98 15.58 -13.12
C HIS A 132 9.51 14.34 -12.35
N SER A 133 8.32 13.78 -12.63
CA SER A 133 7.82 12.54 -11.98
C SER A 133 8.16 11.25 -12.74
N GLY A 134 8.77 11.32 -13.92
CA GLY A 134 8.99 10.16 -14.80
C GLY A 134 9.80 9.02 -14.16
N ASN A 135 10.79 9.34 -13.33
CA ASN A 135 11.58 8.32 -12.61
C ASN A 135 10.74 7.63 -11.52
N HIS A 136 9.96 8.40 -10.78
CA HIS A 136 9.06 7.88 -9.75
C HIS A 136 7.99 7.01 -10.39
N TRP A 137 7.40 7.45 -11.50
CA TRP A 137 6.42 6.67 -12.24
C TRP A 137 6.98 5.33 -12.74
N ARG A 138 8.23 5.30 -13.24
CA ARG A 138 8.88 4.03 -13.60
C ARG A 138 9.03 3.09 -12.41
N GLY A 139 9.45 3.61 -11.25
CA GLY A 139 9.54 2.84 -10.00
C GLY A 139 8.17 2.33 -9.54
N ILE A 140 7.15 3.19 -9.53
CA ILE A 140 5.76 2.81 -9.23
C ILE A 140 5.33 1.64 -10.11
N ARG A 141 5.45 1.76 -11.44
CA ARG A 141 5.06 0.69 -12.38
C ARG A 141 5.79 -0.62 -12.12
N ALA A 142 7.08 -0.56 -11.81
CA ALA A 142 7.87 -1.75 -11.48
C ALA A 142 7.31 -2.46 -10.25
N ARG A 143 6.94 -1.72 -9.18
CA ARG A 143 6.34 -2.27 -7.95
C ARG A 143 4.93 -2.79 -8.18
N LEU A 144 4.09 -2.07 -8.94
CA LEU A 144 2.75 -2.54 -9.30
C LEU A 144 2.79 -3.89 -10.04
N CYS A 145 3.84 -4.12 -10.82
CA CYS A 145 4.05 -5.40 -11.50
C CYS A 145 4.40 -6.55 -10.57
N GLY A 146 4.92 -6.28 -9.38
CA GLY A 146 5.31 -7.26 -8.39
C GLY A 146 4.17 -7.82 -7.54
N PHE A 147 2.97 -7.25 -7.60
CA PHE A 147 1.81 -7.71 -6.84
C PHE A 147 0.83 -8.47 -7.72
N GLU A 148 0.04 -9.36 -7.11
CA GLU A 148 -1.00 -10.12 -7.81
C GLU A 148 -2.09 -9.20 -8.35
N GLU A 149 -2.59 -8.31 -7.51
CA GLU A 149 -3.59 -7.33 -7.88
C GLU A 149 -3.37 -6.01 -7.15
N VAL A 150 -3.54 -4.92 -7.86
CA VAL A 150 -3.51 -3.57 -7.27
C VAL A 150 -4.71 -2.78 -7.76
N ARG A 151 -5.31 -2.00 -6.88
CA ARG A 151 -6.32 -0.98 -7.22
C ARG A 151 -6.07 0.28 -6.44
N ALA A 152 -6.21 1.41 -7.13
CA ALA A 152 -6.16 2.71 -6.51
C ALA A 152 -7.57 3.29 -6.40
N ALA A 153 -7.87 3.85 -5.23
CA ALA A 153 -9.06 4.63 -4.97
C ALA A 153 -8.66 6.06 -4.57
N ARG A 154 -9.50 7.00 -4.96
CA ARG A 154 -9.29 8.40 -4.58
C ARG A 154 -9.93 8.66 -3.23
N ILE A 155 -9.20 9.31 -2.34
CA ILE A 155 -9.68 9.77 -1.03
C ILE A 155 -9.49 11.28 -0.92
N SER A 156 -10.37 11.97 -0.18
CA SER A 156 -10.16 13.39 0.11
C SER A 156 -9.04 13.57 1.13
N SER A 157 -8.27 14.65 1.01
CA SER A 157 -7.10 14.93 1.85
C SER A 157 -7.44 14.97 3.35
N ASP A 158 -8.61 15.50 3.72
CA ASP A 158 -9.11 15.56 5.10
C ASP A 158 -9.38 14.18 5.71
N ARG A 159 -9.67 13.19 4.89
CA ARG A 159 -9.88 11.80 5.30
C ARG A 159 -8.62 10.93 5.17
N ASN A 160 -7.61 11.40 4.42
CA ASN A 160 -6.38 10.66 4.17
C ASN A 160 -5.51 10.58 5.43
N PRO A 161 -5.30 9.40 6.05
CA PRO A 161 -4.48 9.27 7.25
C PRO A 161 -2.98 9.54 7.02
N ALA A 162 -2.51 9.57 5.78
CA ALA A 162 -1.15 9.96 5.45
C ALA A 162 -0.97 11.50 5.40
N HIS A 163 -2.08 12.26 5.24
CA HIS A 163 -2.05 13.71 5.10
C HIS A 163 -1.33 14.45 6.24
N PRO A 164 -1.64 14.22 7.54
CA PRO A 164 -0.90 14.89 8.62
C PRO A 164 0.59 14.50 8.63
N LEU A 165 0.94 13.28 8.23
CA LEU A 165 2.32 12.80 8.17
C LEU A 165 3.14 13.54 7.10
N ALA A 166 2.53 13.82 5.95
CA ALA A 166 3.15 14.59 4.87
C ALA A 166 3.25 16.09 5.23
N ASN A 167 2.22 16.65 5.87
CA ASN A 167 2.15 18.09 6.10
C ASN A 167 2.97 18.58 7.30
N ALA A 168 3.32 17.73 8.25
CA ALA A 168 4.08 18.10 9.43
C ALA A 168 5.17 17.07 9.76
N PRO A 169 6.12 16.79 8.85
CA PRO A 169 7.09 15.72 9.01
C PRO A 169 7.96 15.88 10.26
N GLY A 170 8.28 17.10 10.67
CA GLY A 170 9.01 17.35 11.90
C GLY A 170 8.25 16.97 13.18
N GLN A 171 6.91 17.11 13.19
CA GLN A 171 6.08 16.73 14.33
C GLN A 171 5.87 15.22 14.41
N TYR A 172 5.86 14.54 13.28
CA TYR A 172 5.60 13.10 13.17
C TYR A 172 6.85 12.25 12.96
N ALA A 173 8.06 12.82 13.09
CA ALA A 173 9.29 12.07 12.92
C ALA A 173 9.37 10.81 13.81
N HIS A 174 8.77 10.85 15.00
CA HIS A 174 8.72 9.72 15.94
C HIS A 174 8.00 8.48 15.39
N VAL A 175 7.13 8.61 14.39
CA VAL A 175 6.45 7.44 13.80
C VAL A 175 7.39 6.57 12.98
N ASN A 176 8.53 7.11 12.53
CA ASN A 176 9.53 6.36 11.78
C ASN A 176 10.27 5.34 12.66
N ASP A 177 10.27 5.57 13.97
CA ASP A 177 10.92 4.69 14.97
C ASP A 177 9.92 3.68 15.56
N GLU A 178 8.67 3.70 15.16
CA GLU A 178 7.68 2.70 15.61
C GLU A 178 8.16 1.31 15.18
N ALA A 179 8.05 0.35 16.11
CA ALA A 179 8.42 -1.04 15.85
C ALA A 179 7.66 -1.56 14.61
N GLU A 180 8.42 -1.91 13.61
CA GLU A 180 7.88 -2.42 12.36
C GLU A 180 7.27 -3.80 12.58
N ARG A 181 6.00 -3.94 12.32
CA ARG A 181 5.34 -5.23 12.28
C ARG A 181 5.63 -5.87 10.92
N CYS A 182 6.71 -6.66 10.85
CA CYS A 182 6.96 -7.49 9.68
C CYS A 182 5.83 -8.50 9.55
N VAL A 183 5.01 -8.38 8.52
CA VAL A 183 4.18 -9.49 8.07
C VAL A 183 5.13 -10.44 7.35
N ARG A 184 5.64 -11.43 8.09
CA ARG A 184 6.43 -12.49 7.48
C ARG A 184 5.56 -13.15 6.42
N PRO A 185 6.04 -13.31 5.16
CA PRO A 185 5.37 -14.21 4.25
C PRO A 185 5.20 -15.55 4.98
N SER A 186 3.97 -16.07 4.99
CA SER A 186 3.78 -17.44 5.42
C SER A 186 4.65 -18.26 4.48
N VAL A 187 5.79 -18.71 4.97
CA VAL A 187 6.53 -19.78 4.33
C VAL A 187 5.52 -20.91 4.33
N SER A 188 4.98 -21.21 3.15
CA SER A 188 4.29 -22.46 2.94
C SER A 188 5.31 -23.49 3.37
N SER A 189 5.17 -23.97 4.58
CA SER A 189 5.88 -25.15 5.00
C SER A 189 5.33 -26.25 4.08
N THR A 190 6.00 -26.48 2.96
CA THR A 190 6.13 -27.81 2.42
C THR A 190 6.82 -28.55 3.56
N GLY A 191 5.99 -28.81 4.58
CA GLY A 191 6.42 -29.53 5.76
C GLY A 191 6.76 -30.92 5.32
N GLU A 192 8.02 -31.15 5.26
CA GLU A 192 8.52 -32.46 5.64
C GLU A 192 8.07 -32.63 7.10
N GLN A 193 6.90 -33.25 7.27
CA GLN A 193 6.45 -33.74 8.55
C GLN A 193 7.50 -34.73 8.98
N ILE A 194 8.38 -34.32 9.88
CA ILE A 194 9.22 -35.24 10.62
C ILE A 194 8.23 -36.15 11.36
N PRO A 195 8.16 -37.46 11.03
CA PRO A 195 7.26 -38.33 11.70
C PRO A 195 7.61 -38.35 13.19
N PRO A 196 6.64 -38.38 14.09
CA PRO A 196 6.92 -38.45 15.51
C PRO A 196 7.80 -39.68 15.77
N PRO A 197 8.78 -39.58 16.67
CA PRO A 197 9.63 -40.75 16.99
C PRO A 197 8.76 -41.90 17.43
N SER A 198 8.89 -43.04 16.73
CA SER A 198 8.23 -44.28 17.09
C SER A 198 8.57 -44.60 18.52
N ARG A 199 7.57 -44.80 19.37
CA ARG A 199 7.75 -45.40 20.69
C ARG A 199 8.30 -46.78 20.45
N SER A 200 9.60 -46.91 20.59
CA SER A 200 10.23 -48.22 20.70
C SER A 200 9.71 -48.93 21.96
N ASP A 201 9.21 -50.13 21.75
CA ASP A 201 8.81 -51.08 22.75
C ASP A 201 9.73 -51.07 23.98
N ARG A 202 9.18 -50.76 25.13
CA ARG A 202 9.76 -51.25 26.38
C ARG A 202 9.28 -52.66 26.52
N GLY A 203 10.20 -53.56 26.16
CA GLY A 203 10.04 -54.96 26.42
C GLY A 203 9.78 -55.18 27.92
N ALA A 204 8.74 -55.92 28.20
CA ALA A 204 8.55 -56.58 29.46
C ALA A 204 9.71 -57.56 29.63
N SER A 205 10.37 -57.50 30.75
CA SER A 205 11.24 -58.57 31.27
C SER A 205 10.73 -58.90 32.63
N ASP A 206 10.49 -60.18 32.77
CA ASP A 206 10.11 -60.90 34.00
C ASP A 206 10.89 -60.51 35.27
#